data_29404eba9c856a59d70930eedca678f6
#
_entry.id   29404eba9c856a59d70930eedca678f6
#
_cell.length_a   1.000
_cell.length_b   1.000
_cell.length_c   1.000
_cell.angle_alpha   90.00
_cell.angle_beta   90.00
_cell.angle_gamma   90.00
#
_symmetry.space_group_name_H-M   'P 1'
#
loop_
_entity.id
_entity.type
_entity.pdbx_description
1 polymer ?
#
loop_
_entity_poly.entity_id
_entity_poly.type
_entity_poly.pdbx_seq_one_letter_code
_entity_poly.pdbx_strand_id
1 'polypeptide(L)'
;SLQSIVGLGGSARALSRIILAKDNYCLNVLHGFEYEVSNNMELFNNIINAKDTETLKKLEVRKDRYDTIKEGTLIFQTILEYFNTKTVVTSGVGVREGVYLSDILRTQNHKFPANFNVSVRSLLDRFTFDDKQTAYLGNNVSKIFDILKPLHNLDEKYKK
;
A
#
# COMPACT_ATOMS: atom_id res chain seq x y z
N SER A 1 -18.58 -4.03 11.45
CA SER A 1 -17.32 -3.32 11.18
C SER A 1 -16.33 -4.25 10.51
N LEU A 2 -15.59 -3.74 9.52
CA LEU A 2 -14.50 -4.45 8.87
C LEU A 2 -13.17 -3.98 9.46
N GLN A 3 -12.30 -4.93 9.80
CA GLN A 3 -10.96 -4.58 10.31
C GLN A 3 -10.16 -3.86 9.21
N SER A 4 -10.14 -4.43 8.01
CA SER A 4 -9.36 -3.92 6.89
C SER A 4 -10.11 -4.12 5.58
N ILE A 5 -9.88 -3.25 4.60
CA ILE A 5 -10.30 -3.41 3.22
C ILE A 5 -9.11 -3.24 2.26
N VAL A 6 -9.23 -3.82 1.08
CA VAL A 6 -8.25 -3.64 0.00
C VAL A 6 -8.74 -2.58 -0.97
N GLY A 7 -8.02 -1.45 -1.02
CA GLY A 7 -8.29 -0.35 -1.95
C GLY A 7 -7.75 -0.66 -3.35
N LEU A 8 -8.65 -0.81 -4.33
CA LEU A 8 -8.33 -0.98 -5.73
C LEU A 8 -8.72 0.25 -6.55
N GLY A 9 -8.02 0.48 -7.65
CA GLY A 9 -8.39 1.50 -8.63
C GLY A 9 -7.65 2.82 -8.48
N GLY A 10 -8.04 3.76 -9.34
CA GLY A 10 -7.32 5.03 -9.51
C GLY A 10 -7.41 5.95 -8.30
N SER A 11 -8.60 6.09 -7.71
CA SER A 11 -8.82 6.97 -6.55
C SER A 11 -8.11 6.44 -5.31
N ALA A 12 -8.26 5.15 -4.97
CA ALA A 12 -7.58 4.54 -3.84
C ALA A 12 -6.05 4.69 -3.95
N ARG A 13 -5.47 4.42 -5.13
CA ARG A 13 -4.04 4.61 -5.37
C ARG A 13 -3.59 6.06 -5.34
N ALA A 14 -4.43 7.00 -5.77
CA ALA A 14 -4.11 8.43 -5.69
C ALA A 14 -4.04 8.89 -4.24
N LEU A 15 -5.03 8.53 -3.42
CA LEU A 15 -5.04 8.82 -1.98
C LEU A 15 -3.82 8.22 -1.28
N SER A 16 -3.51 6.97 -1.56
CA SER A 16 -2.34 6.31 -0.96
C SER A 16 -1.02 6.98 -1.34
N ARG A 17 -0.86 7.52 -2.57
CA ARG A 17 0.33 8.30 -2.95
C ARG A 17 0.45 9.58 -2.15
N ILE A 18 -0.66 10.29 -1.94
CA ILE A 18 -0.68 11.52 -1.15
C ILE A 18 -0.29 11.21 0.30
N ILE A 19 -0.81 10.14 0.87
CA ILE A 19 -0.49 9.70 2.24
C ILE A 19 0.99 9.31 2.34
N LEU A 20 1.52 8.53 1.39
CA LEU A 20 2.95 8.19 1.32
C LEU A 20 3.85 9.42 1.30
N ALA A 21 3.50 10.43 0.50
CA ALA A 21 4.25 11.68 0.40
C ALA A 21 4.16 12.48 1.71
N LYS A 22 2.95 12.62 2.27
CA LYS A 22 2.71 13.31 3.55
C LYS A 22 3.52 12.71 4.69
N ASP A 23 3.57 11.38 4.75
CA ASP A 23 4.23 10.64 5.84
C ASP A 23 5.75 10.46 5.59
N ASN A 24 6.30 11.02 4.49
CA ASN A 24 7.70 10.80 4.08
C ASN A 24 8.10 9.32 4.12
N TYR A 25 7.21 8.45 3.66
CA TYR A 25 7.42 7.02 3.73
C TYR A 25 8.63 6.62 2.87
N CYS A 26 9.55 5.86 3.45
CA CYS A 26 10.85 5.56 2.84
C CYS A 26 10.78 4.76 1.53
N LEU A 27 9.67 4.04 1.28
CA LEU A 27 9.49 3.23 0.08
C LEU A 27 8.37 3.81 -0.79
N ASN A 28 8.69 4.17 -2.03
CA ASN A 28 7.68 4.61 -2.99
C ASN A 28 7.00 3.40 -3.68
N VAL A 29 6.43 2.50 -2.86
CA VAL A 29 5.72 1.30 -3.31
C VAL A 29 4.31 1.32 -2.78
N LEU A 30 3.33 1.33 -3.71
CA LEU A 30 1.91 1.36 -3.35
C LEU A 30 1.32 -0.01 -3.04
N HIS A 31 1.82 -1.06 -3.68
CA HIS A 31 1.27 -2.39 -3.48
C HIS A 31 1.61 -2.91 -2.09
N GLY A 32 0.58 -3.22 -1.31
CA GLY A 32 0.72 -3.63 0.08
C GLY A 32 0.88 -2.46 1.06
N PHE A 33 0.87 -1.20 0.59
CA PHE A 33 0.90 -0.07 1.50
C PHE A 33 -0.38 -0.02 2.34
N GLU A 34 -0.21 0.01 3.65
CA GLU A 34 -1.28 0.02 4.64
C GLU A 34 -1.29 1.34 5.40
N TYR A 35 -2.48 1.88 5.65
CA TYR A 35 -2.65 3.09 6.45
C TYR A 35 -3.94 3.04 7.28
N GLU A 36 -3.90 3.72 8.43
CA GLU A 36 -5.04 3.90 9.33
C GLU A 36 -6.01 4.94 8.76
N VAL A 37 -7.30 4.60 8.73
CA VAL A 37 -8.36 5.49 8.22
C VAL A 37 -8.49 6.73 9.08
N SER A 38 -8.50 6.57 10.40
CA SER A 38 -8.65 7.67 11.36
C SER A 38 -7.62 8.77 11.19
N ASN A 39 -6.38 8.42 10.87
CA ASN A 39 -5.26 9.35 10.71
C ASN A 39 -5.34 10.17 9.41
N ASN A 40 -6.23 9.78 8.49
CA ASN A 40 -6.32 10.35 7.15
C ASN A 40 -7.67 10.97 6.81
N MET A 41 -8.63 10.96 7.74
CA MET A 41 -9.97 11.54 7.54
C MET A 41 -9.93 13.05 7.28
N GLU A 42 -9.05 13.78 7.96
CA GLU A 42 -8.85 15.20 7.70
C GLU A 42 -8.36 15.48 6.27
N LEU A 43 -7.40 14.68 5.79
CA LEU A 43 -6.91 14.76 4.41
C LEU A 43 -8.05 14.51 3.41
N PHE A 44 -8.88 13.48 3.64
CA PHE A 44 -10.01 13.18 2.78
C PHE A 44 -11.01 14.34 2.74
N ASN A 45 -11.36 14.90 3.89
CA ASN A 45 -12.23 16.06 4.00
C ASN A 45 -11.64 17.28 3.26
N ASN A 46 -10.34 17.54 3.38
CA ASN A 46 -9.67 18.64 2.70
C ASN A 46 -9.71 18.46 1.17
N ILE A 47 -9.55 17.24 0.66
CA ILE A 47 -9.66 16.95 -0.77
C ILE A 47 -11.10 17.15 -1.25
N ILE A 48 -12.10 16.62 -0.55
CA ILE A 48 -13.52 16.73 -0.91
C ILE A 48 -13.96 18.20 -0.96
N ASN A 49 -13.54 19.00 0.01
CA ASN A 49 -13.92 20.40 0.15
C ASN A 49 -13.01 21.38 -0.60
N ALA A 50 -12.03 20.90 -1.35
CA ALA A 50 -11.15 21.75 -2.13
C ALA A 50 -11.94 22.62 -3.12
N LYS A 51 -11.77 23.95 -3.06
CA LYS A 51 -12.53 24.89 -3.88
C LYS A 51 -11.97 25.07 -5.28
N ASP A 52 -10.66 24.87 -5.42
CA ASP A 52 -9.93 25.11 -6.66
C ASP A 52 -8.78 24.12 -6.85
N THR A 53 -8.17 24.16 -8.03
CA THR A 53 -7.06 23.28 -8.40
C THR A 53 -5.77 23.62 -7.65
N GLU A 54 -5.59 24.86 -7.19
CA GLU A 54 -4.42 25.25 -6.39
C GLU A 54 -4.46 24.58 -4.99
N THR A 55 -5.65 24.45 -4.41
CA THR A 55 -5.85 23.71 -3.16
C THR A 55 -5.51 22.23 -3.35
N LEU A 56 -5.99 21.61 -4.44
CA LEU A 56 -5.65 20.22 -4.77
C LEU A 56 -4.15 20.01 -4.99
N LYS A 57 -3.50 20.97 -5.66
CA LYS A 57 -2.05 20.95 -5.87
C LYS A 57 -1.26 21.02 -4.56
N LYS A 58 -1.68 21.88 -3.62
CA LYS A 58 -1.07 21.95 -2.27
C LYS A 58 -1.24 20.66 -1.47
N LEU A 59 -2.31 19.90 -1.74
CA LEU A 59 -2.54 18.57 -1.18
C LEU A 59 -1.84 17.46 -1.97
N GLU A 60 -0.92 17.82 -2.88
CA GLU A 60 -0.13 16.88 -3.70
C GLU A 60 -0.96 15.98 -4.62
N VAL A 61 -2.18 16.39 -4.94
CA VAL A 61 -3.00 15.70 -5.93
C VAL A 61 -2.38 15.89 -7.32
N ARG A 62 -2.21 14.81 -8.06
CA ARG A 62 -1.70 14.86 -9.43
C ARG A 62 -2.70 15.54 -10.36
N LYS A 63 -2.21 16.33 -11.31
CA LYS A 63 -3.02 17.11 -12.26
C LYS A 63 -4.02 16.24 -13.05
N ASP A 64 -3.64 15.03 -13.43
CA ASP A 64 -4.48 14.06 -14.15
C ASP A 64 -5.65 13.51 -13.30
N ARG A 65 -5.78 13.94 -12.06
CA ARG A 65 -6.82 13.51 -11.10
C ARG A 65 -7.74 14.64 -10.64
N TYR A 66 -7.47 15.88 -10.99
CA TYR A 66 -8.25 17.03 -10.49
C TYR A 66 -9.75 16.89 -10.75
N ASP A 67 -10.14 16.33 -11.88
CA ASP A 67 -11.55 16.21 -12.29
C ASP A 67 -12.30 15.05 -11.60
N THR A 68 -11.59 14.14 -10.94
CA THR A 68 -12.21 12.91 -10.41
C THR A 68 -11.88 12.61 -8.96
N ILE A 69 -10.90 13.30 -8.38
CA ILE A 69 -10.39 12.95 -7.05
C ILE A 69 -11.40 13.26 -5.95
N LYS A 70 -12.15 14.35 -6.07
CA LYS A 70 -13.11 14.78 -5.05
C LYS A 70 -14.24 13.77 -4.89
N GLU A 71 -14.89 13.43 -6.00
CA GLU A 71 -15.96 12.44 -6.05
C GLU A 71 -15.46 11.04 -5.68
N GLY A 72 -14.28 10.69 -6.19
CA GLY A 72 -13.64 9.42 -5.85
C GLY A 72 -13.29 9.30 -4.38
N THR A 73 -12.85 10.39 -3.74
CA THR A 73 -12.57 10.43 -2.31
C THR A 73 -13.85 10.36 -1.49
N LEU A 74 -14.90 11.10 -1.89
CA LEU A 74 -16.20 11.07 -1.22
C LEU A 74 -16.80 9.66 -1.21
N ILE A 75 -16.83 9.00 -2.36
CA ILE A 75 -17.32 7.62 -2.48
C ILE A 75 -16.49 6.68 -1.58
N PHE A 76 -15.17 6.82 -1.62
CA PHE A 76 -14.27 5.97 -0.85
C PHE A 76 -14.44 6.18 0.64
N GLN A 77 -14.50 7.43 1.11
CA GLN A 77 -14.74 7.79 2.50
C GLN A 77 -16.09 7.24 2.99
N THR A 78 -17.16 7.41 2.21
CA THR A 78 -18.49 6.88 2.54
C THR A 78 -18.47 5.37 2.76
N ILE A 79 -17.74 4.63 1.92
CA ILE A 79 -17.58 3.17 2.07
C ILE A 79 -16.83 2.84 3.36
N LEU A 80 -15.73 3.54 3.64
CA LEU A 80 -14.93 3.34 4.86
C LEU A 80 -15.74 3.58 6.13
N GLU A 81 -16.53 4.65 6.15
CA GLU A 81 -17.41 5.01 7.27
C GLU A 81 -18.55 4.00 7.43
N TYR A 82 -19.21 3.63 6.33
CA TYR A 82 -20.33 2.67 6.37
C TYR A 82 -19.91 1.32 6.98
N PHE A 83 -18.74 0.82 6.62
CA PHE A 83 -18.21 -0.43 7.17
C PHE A 83 -17.44 -0.26 8.48
N ASN A 84 -17.28 0.96 8.96
CA ASN A 84 -16.44 1.30 10.11
C ASN A 84 -15.06 0.62 10.02
N THR A 85 -14.40 0.86 8.88
CA THR A 85 -13.12 0.26 8.52
C THR A 85 -11.98 0.94 9.26
N LYS A 86 -11.05 0.16 9.83
CA LYS A 86 -9.90 0.72 10.55
C LYS A 86 -8.72 0.98 9.62
N THR A 87 -8.42 0.04 8.75
CA THR A 87 -7.23 0.12 7.89
C THR A 87 -7.57 -0.12 6.41
N VAL A 88 -6.78 0.48 5.55
CA VAL A 88 -6.82 0.25 4.10
C VAL A 88 -5.49 -0.31 3.65
N VAL A 89 -5.52 -1.42 2.93
CA VAL A 89 -4.36 -1.95 2.21
C VAL A 89 -4.50 -1.61 0.74
N THR A 90 -3.49 -0.97 0.15
CA THR A 90 -3.56 -0.52 -1.24
C THR A 90 -3.10 -1.60 -2.20
N SER A 91 -3.89 -1.86 -3.25
CA SER A 91 -3.46 -2.70 -4.35
C SER A 91 -2.79 -1.88 -5.46
N GLY A 92 -1.54 -2.22 -5.77
CA GLY A 92 -0.81 -1.66 -6.91
C GLY A 92 -1.27 -2.23 -8.26
N VAL A 93 -1.99 -3.36 -8.24
CA VAL A 93 -2.53 -4.06 -9.42
C VAL A 93 -4.03 -3.86 -9.53
N GLY A 94 -4.58 -4.07 -10.72
CA GLY A 94 -6.00 -3.86 -11.00
C GLY A 94 -6.72 -5.13 -11.42
N VAL A 95 -7.96 -4.95 -11.88
CA VAL A 95 -8.83 -6.06 -12.32
C VAL A 95 -8.20 -6.85 -13.48
N ARG A 96 -7.51 -6.18 -14.41
CA ARG A 96 -6.89 -6.83 -15.57
C ARG A 96 -5.82 -7.84 -15.15
N GLU A 97 -4.94 -7.44 -14.26
CA GLU A 97 -3.91 -8.30 -13.69
C GLU A 97 -4.54 -9.45 -12.90
N GLY A 98 -5.62 -9.17 -12.16
CA GLY A 98 -6.38 -10.18 -11.42
C GLY A 98 -7.00 -11.24 -12.32
N VAL A 99 -7.62 -10.87 -13.43
CA VAL A 99 -8.19 -11.81 -14.41
C VAL A 99 -7.09 -12.66 -15.04
N TYR A 100 -5.98 -12.04 -15.46
CA TYR A 100 -4.84 -12.75 -16.04
C TYR A 100 -4.23 -13.77 -15.06
N LEU A 101 -3.99 -13.36 -13.83
CA LEU A 101 -3.46 -14.24 -12.79
C LEU A 101 -4.44 -15.35 -12.41
N SER A 102 -5.74 -15.06 -12.38
CA SER A 102 -6.78 -16.07 -12.14
C SER A 102 -6.75 -17.17 -13.20
N ASP A 103 -6.51 -16.81 -14.47
CA ASP A 103 -6.40 -17.80 -15.55
C ASP A 103 -5.13 -18.65 -15.41
N ILE A 104 -3.98 -18.04 -15.18
CA ILE A 104 -2.70 -18.75 -14.97
C ILE A 104 -2.78 -19.70 -13.76
N LEU A 105 -3.40 -19.27 -12.67
CA LEU A 105 -3.48 -20.03 -11.42
C LEU A 105 -4.68 -20.98 -11.38
N ARG A 106 -5.39 -21.18 -12.47
CA ARG A 106 -6.57 -22.04 -12.56
C ARG A 106 -6.31 -23.46 -12.03
N THR A 107 -5.16 -24.05 -12.38
CA THR A 107 -4.75 -25.38 -11.92
C THR A 107 -4.36 -25.44 -10.43
N GLN A 108 -4.16 -24.27 -9.81
CA GLN A 108 -3.78 -24.11 -8.41
C GLN A 108 -4.92 -23.54 -7.55
N ASN A 109 -6.17 -23.77 -7.96
CA ASN A 109 -7.36 -23.20 -7.30
C ASN A 109 -7.32 -21.68 -7.17
N HIS A 110 -6.77 -20.99 -8.17
CA HIS A 110 -6.60 -19.53 -8.21
C HIS A 110 -5.77 -18.94 -7.05
N LYS A 111 -4.87 -19.73 -6.47
CA LYS A 111 -4.02 -19.31 -5.35
C LYS A 111 -2.55 -19.41 -5.71
N PHE A 112 -1.78 -18.44 -5.27
CA PHE A 112 -0.32 -18.58 -5.29
C PHE A 112 0.15 -19.63 -4.28
N PRO A 113 1.26 -20.32 -4.55
CA PRO A 113 1.90 -21.18 -3.56
C PRO A 113 2.15 -20.42 -2.25
N ALA A 114 1.99 -21.07 -1.11
CA ALA A 114 2.08 -20.43 0.21
C ALA A 114 3.43 -19.72 0.49
N ASN A 115 4.49 -20.17 -0.18
CA ASN A 115 5.84 -19.63 -0.07
C ASN A 115 6.16 -18.59 -1.17
N PHE A 116 5.18 -18.20 -1.98
CA PHE A 116 5.39 -17.28 -3.10
C PHE A 116 4.86 -15.88 -2.75
N ASN A 117 5.78 -14.95 -2.54
CA ASN A 117 5.43 -13.53 -2.37
C ASN A 117 5.55 -12.80 -3.71
N VAL A 118 4.42 -12.52 -4.34
CA VAL A 118 4.33 -11.87 -5.66
C VAL A 118 5.02 -10.50 -5.68
N SER A 119 4.88 -9.72 -4.61
CA SER A 119 5.46 -8.38 -4.53
C SER A 119 6.98 -8.44 -4.47
N VAL A 120 7.52 -9.34 -3.65
CA VAL A 120 8.96 -9.57 -3.57
C VAL A 120 9.48 -10.09 -4.90
N ARG A 121 8.81 -11.06 -5.53
CA ARG A 121 9.22 -11.57 -6.84
C ARG A 121 9.22 -10.49 -7.90
N SER A 122 8.20 -9.64 -7.97
CA SER A 122 8.14 -8.51 -8.91
C SER A 122 9.27 -7.50 -8.71
N LEU A 123 9.73 -7.28 -7.48
CA LEU A 123 10.91 -6.46 -7.21
C LEU A 123 12.19 -7.15 -7.70
N LEU A 124 12.34 -8.42 -7.39
CA LEU A 124 13.51 -9.21 -7.79
C LEU A 124 13.65 -9.28 -9.32
N ASP A 125 12.54 -9.41 -10.06
CA ASP A 125 12.54 -9.46 -11.53
C ASP A 125 12.96 -8.13 -12.19
N ARG A 126 12.93 -7.02 -11.44
CA ARG A 126 13.36 -5.69 -11.92
C ARG A 126 14.82 -5.37 -11.67
N PHE A 127 15.45 -6.06 -10.76
CA PHE A 127 16.82 -5.81 -10.33
C PHE A 127 17.64 -7.09 -10.44
N THR A 128 18.87 -6.94 -10.90
CA THR A 128 19.83 -8.04 -10.84
C THR A 128 20.24 -8.24 -9.38
N PHE A 129 20.03 -9.43 -8.84
CA PHE A 129 20.39 -9.75 -7.47
C PHE A 129 21.13 -11.11 -7.40
N ASP A 130 21.95 -11.24 -6.38
CA ASP A 130 22.65 -12.49 -6.06
C ASP A 130 21.96 -13.17 -4.90
N ASP A 131 21.41 -14.38 -5.13
CA ASP A 131 20.72 -15.17 -4.12
C ASP A 131 21.58 -15.43 -2.89
N LYS A 132 22.87 -15.70 -3.08
CA LYS A 132 23.81 -15.98 -1.98
C LYS A 132 24.07 -14.74 -1.13
N GLN A 133 24.29 -13.60 -1.78
CA GLN A 133 24.48 -12.33 -1.10
C GLN A 133 23.21 -11.92 -0.35
N THR A 134 22.03 -12.10 -0.95
CA THR A 134 20.75 -11.78 -0.33
C THR A 134 20.49 -12.63 0.91
N ALA A 135 20.74 -13.94 0.84
CA ALA A 135 20.62 -14.84 1.97
C ALA A 135 21.62 -14.48 3.10
N TYR A 136 22.87 -14.15 2.74
CA TYR A 136 23.90 -13.71 3.69
C TYR A 136 23.49 -12.42 4.40
N LEU A 137 23.00 -11.43 3.67
CA LEU A 137 22.52 -10.16 4.24
C LEU A 137 21.32 -10.37 5.14
N GLY A 138 20.32 -11.14 4.73
CA GLY A 138 19.15 -11.44 5.54
C GLY A 138 19.49 -12.11 6.86
N ASN A 139 20.41 -13.09 6.85
CA ASN A 139 20.89 -13.74 8.05
C ASN A 139 21.64 -12.77 8.99
N ASN A 140 22.47 -11.88 8.45
CA ASN A 140 23.19 -10.91 9.25
C ASN A 140 22.28 -9.83 9.85
N VAL A 141 21.32 -9.32 9.06
CA VAL A 141 20.32 -8.36 9.56
C VAL A 141 19.52 -8.97 10.69
N SER A 142 19.07 -10.22 10.57
CA SER A 142 18.36 -10.92 11.64
C SER A 142 19.20 -11.04 12.91
N LYS A 143 20.48 -11.38 12.79
CA LYS A 143 21.40 -11.45 13.94
C LYS A 143 21.62 -10.07 14.59
N ILE A 144 21.81 -9.04 13.78
CA ILE A 144 21.97 -7.66 14.26
C ILE A 144 20.71 -7.21 15.01
N PHE A 145 19.53 -7.50 14.46
CA PHE A 145 18.26 -7.21 15.13
C PHE A 145 18.20 -7.85 16.52
N ASP A 146 18.53 -9.15 16.62
CA ASP A 146 18.53 -9.86 17.90
C ASP A 146 19.54 -9.29 18.91
N ILE A 147 20.76 -8.99 18.46
CA ILE A 147 21.82 -8.42 19.30
C ILE A 147 21.41 -7.03 19.82
N LEU A 148 20.78 -6.22 18.98
CA LEU A 148 20.36 -4.88 19.34
C LEU A 148 19.01 -4.81 20.05
N LYS A 149 18.34 -5.94 20.29
CA LYS A 149 17.04 -5.99 20.95
C LYS A 149 16.97 -5.21 22.28
N PRO A 150 17.98 -5.23 23.15
CA PRO A 150 17.99 -4.44 24.38
C PRO A 150 18.00 -2.92 24.14
N LEU A 151 18.46 -2.46 22.96
CA LEU A 151 18.53 -1.04 22.61
C LEU A 151 17.25 -0.56 21.93
N HIS A 152 16.72 -1.31 20.95
CA HIS A 152 15.57 -0.87 20.17
C HIS A 152 14.22 -1.26 20.77
N ASN A 153 14.14 -2.29 21.62
CA ASN A 153 12.92 -2.81 22.24
C ASN A 153 11.75 -3.08 21.27
N LEU A 154 12.06 -3.34 19.99
CA LEU A 154 11.04 -3.62 18.96
C LEU A 154 10.49 -5.04 19.10
N ASP A 155 9.23 -5.22 18.69
CA ASP A 155 8.56 -6.52 18.63
C ASP A 155 9.17 -7.37 17.49
N GLU A 156 9.15 -8.71 17.64
CA GLU A 156 9.60 -9.68 16.63
C GLU A 156 8.93 -9.52 15.26
N LYS A 157 7.73 -8.96 15.21
CA LYS A 157 7.03 -8.66 13.94
C LYS A 157 7.82 -7.72 13.02
N TYR A 158 8.72 -6.90 13.56
CA TYR A 158 9.57 -5.98 12.80
C TYR A 158 10.85 -6.63 12.27
N LYS A 159 11.13 -7.88 12.64
CA LYS A 159 12.30 -8.64 12.19
C LYS A 159 12.09 -9.27 10.80
N LYS A 160 10.83 -9.36 10.33
CA LYS A 160 10.43 -10.03 9.08
C LYS A 160 10.61 -9.14 7.87
#